data_4f51478758dff6deb54d2d40c18e22b6
#
_entry.id   4f51478758dff6deb54d2d40c18e22b6
#
_cell.length_a   1.000
_cell.length_b   1.000
_cell.length_c   1.000
_cell.angle_alpha   90.00
_cell.angle_beta   90.00
_cell.angle_gamma   90.00
#
_symmetry.space_group_name_H-M   'P 1'
#
loop_
_entity.id
_entity.type
_entity.pdbx_description
1 polymer ?
#
loop_
_entity_poly.entity_id
_entity_poly.type
_entity_poly.pdbx_seq_one_letter_code
_entity_poly.pdbx_strand_id
1 'polypeptide(L)'
;AKTRLLCLENTVGGQAVSQDYMLEATNLARRFGIACHLDGARLFNAAEKLHLDIKELSQPFDSISICLSKGLGSPAGSVLVGDYELIAQARRWRKMLGGGMRQAGILAAAGLYALEHNVLTIADDHAKANHLGASLEGLPGFELAKPVDTNMVFLKRSAEEIAELAPFLLEKGIKVSTNRLVVHRDISTADLERVIQAFKQFSARSKKAN
;
A
#
# COMPACT_ATOMS: atom_id res chain seq x y z
N ALA A 1 8.69 26.16 18.12
CA ALA A 1 7.38 25.50 18.08
C ALA A 1 7.37 24.31 19.05
N LYS A 2 6.23 24.02 19.68
CA LYS A 2 6.09 22.86 20.56
C LYS A 2 5.55 21.67 19.75
N THR A 3 6.30 20.58 19.68
CA THR A 3 5.85 19.33 19.06
C THR A 3 4.65 18.76 19.85
N ARG A 4 3.58 18.37 19.16
CA ARG A 4 2.34 17.88 19.78
C ARG A 4 1.84 16.55 19.20
N LEU A 5 2.38 16.15 18.05
CA LEU A 5 1.94 14.95 17.36
C LEU A 5 3.16 14.25 16.73
N LEU A 6 3.26 12.94 16.95
CA LEU A 6 4.09 12.01 16.20
C LEU A 6 3.21 11.33 15.17
N CYS A 7 3.59 11.42 13.89
CA CYS A 7 2.93 10.69 12.81
C CYS A 7 3.88 9.60 12.30
N LEU A 8 3.41 8.37 12.29
CA LEU A 8 4.09 7.22 11.69
C LEU A 8 3.27 6.66 10.55
N GLU A 9 3.91 5.88 9.68
CA GLU A 9 3.24 5.21 8.56
C GLU A 9 3.48 3.69 8.63
N ASN A 10 2.50 2.88 8.28
CA ASN A 10 2.64 1.45 7.99
C ASN A 10 1.66 1.03 6.87
N THR A 11 2.15 0.53 5.75
CA THR A 11 3.53 0.21 5.34
C THR A 11 4.24 1.43 4.76
N VAL A 12 5.55 1.55 4.97
CA VAL A 12 6.38 2.59 4.36
C VAL A 12 6.90 2.10 3.00
N GLY A 13 6.41 2.68 1.92
CA GLY A 13 6.82 2.26 0.57
C GLY A 13 6.65 0.77 0.32
N GLY A 14 5.60 0.14 0.86
CA GLY A 14 5.34 -1.29 0.73
C GLY A 14 6.15 -2.20 1.67
N GLN A 15 6.98 -1.64 2.56
CA GLN A 15 7.67 -2.39 3.61
C GLN A 15 6.88 -2.30 4.92
N ALA A 16 6.63 -3.42 5.56
CA ALA A 16 5.99 -3.44 6.87
C ALA A 16 6.99 -3.03 7.96
N VAL A 17 6.60 -2.09 8.78
CA VAL A 17 7.39 -1.66 9.93
C VAL A 17 7.04 -2.53 11.14
N SER A 18 8.04 -3.00 11.86
CA SER A 18 7.84 -3.92 13.00
C SER A 18 7.01 -3.28 14.12
N GLN A 19 6.26 -4.13 14.82
CA GLN A 19 5.47 -3.69 15.98
C GLN A 19 6.35 -3.15 17.11
N ASP A 20 7.52 -3.73 17.32
CA ASP A 20 8.47 -3.27 18.34
C ASP A 20 8.89 -1.83 18.11
N TYR A 21 9.25 -1.48 16.86
CA TYR A 21 9.57 -0.09 16.52
C TYR A 21 8.39 0.85 16.76
N MET A 22 7.18 0.45 16.38
CA MET A 22 5.98 1.27 16.60
C MET A 22 5.73 1.49 18.10
N LEU A 23 5.89 0.45 18.91
CA LEU A 23 5.76 0.53 20.38
C LEU A 23 6.84 1.42 21.01
N GLU A 24 8.09 1.27 20.62
CA GLU A 24 9.19 2.10 21.14
C GLU A 24 8.96 3.58 20.82
N ALA A 25 8.64 3.90 19.56
CA ALA A 25 8.43 5.27 19.12
C ALA A 25 7.22 5.94 19.82
N THR A 26 6.10 5.23 19.91
CA THR A 26 4.89 5.76 20.57
C THR A 26 5.07 5.87 22.09
N ASN A 27 5.74 4.93 22.74
CA ASN A 27 6.07 5.02 24.16
C ASN A 27 6.99 6.20 24.45
N LEU A 28 7.98 6.45 23.58
CA LEU A 28 8.84 7.63 23.72
C LEU A 28 8.01 8.93 23.58
N ALA A 29 7.16 9.03 22.56
CA ALA A 29 6.29 10.20 22.37
C ALA A 29 5.39 10.47 23.58
N ARG A 30 4.79 9.43 24.16
CA ARG A 30 3.94 9.53 25.34
C ARG A 30 4.65 10.05 26.58
N ARG A 31 5.93 9.71 26.77
CA ARG A 31 6.75 10.27 27.88
C ARG A 31 6.87 11.80 27.80
N PHE A 32 6.74 12.38 26.61
CA PHE A 32 6.78 13.82 26.38
C PHE A 32 5.38 14.44 26.22
N GLY A 33 4.31 13.70 26.47
CA GLY A 33 2.92 14.16 26.28
C GLY A 33 2.56 14.46 24.82
N ILE A 34 3.18 13.74 23.88
CA ILE A 34 2.96 13.88 22.43
C ILE A 34 1.98 12.80 22.01
N ALA A 35 0.90 13.19 21.34
CA ALA A 35 -0.08 12.27 20.76
C ALA A 35 0.52 11.53 19.54
N CYS A 36 -0.03 10.35 19.22
CA CYS A 36 0.47 9.49 18.16
C CYS A 36 -0.62 9.23 17.11
N HIS A 37 -0.30 9.50 15.84
CA HIS A 37 -1.15 9.18 14.69
C HIS A 37 -0.47 8.16 13.78
N LEU A 38 -1.26 7.19 13.28
CA LEU A 38 -0.80 6.24 12.28
C LEU A 38 -1.45 6.53 10.93
N ASP A 39 -0.65 6.85 9.91
CA ASP A 39 -1.08 6.66 8.53
C ASP A 39 -1.08 5.15 8.24
N GLY A 40 -2.24 4.56 8.41
CA GLY A 40 -2.50 3.15 8.17
C GLY A 40 -3.10 2.89 6.78
N ALA A 41 -2.74 3.71 5.78
CA ALA A 41 -3.29 3.59 4.43
C ALA A 41 -3.16 2.18 3.83
N ARG A 42 -2.20 1.39 4.30
CA ARG A 42 -2.00 -0.02 3.97
C ARG A 42 -1.80 -0.90 5.21
N LEU A 43 -2.49 -0.56 6.30
CA LEU A 43 -2.33 -1.27 7.57
C LEU A 43 -2.71 -2.75 7.48
N PHE A 44 -3.70 -3.11 6.66
CA PHE A 44 -4.05 -4.52 6.42
C PHE A 44 -2.94 -5.29 5.70
N ASN A 45 -2.16 -4.63 4.83
CA ASN A 45 -0.96 -5.25 4.24
C ASN A 45 0.12 -5.46 5.30
N ALA A 46 0.30 -4.52 6.23
CA ALA A 46 1.24 -4.71 7.33
C ALA A 46 0.80 -5.84 8.27
N ALA A 47 -0.50 -5.91 8.61
CA ALA A 47 -1.07 -6.97 9.44
C ALA A 47 -0.84 -8.36 8.84
N GLU A 48 -1.14 -8.53 7.55
CA GLU A 48 -0.89 -9.77 6.81
C GLU A 48 0.59 -10.15 6.82
N LYS A 49 1.48 -9.20 6.51
CA LYS A 49 2.93 -9.45 6.46
C LYS A 49 3.53 -9.81 7.81
N LEU A 50 3.09 -9.16 8.87
CA LEU A 50 3.60 -9.35 10.22
C LEU A 50 2.91 -10.51 10.96
N HIS A 51 1.83 -11.08 10.38
CA HIS A 51 0.97 -12.08 11.00
C HIS A 51 0.43 -11.61 12.37
N LEU A 52 0.02 -10.33 12.44
CA LEU A 52 -0.53 -9.71 13.64
C LEU A 52 -1.98 -9.28 13.40
N ASP A 53 -2.77 -9.27 14.49
CA ASP A 53 -4.11 -8.70 14.45
C ASP A 53 -4.01 -7.18 14.22
N ILE A 54 -4.89 -6.65 13.39
CA ILE A 54 -4.94 -5.21 13.11
C ILE A 54 -5.17 -4.38 14.39
N LYS A 55 -5.83 -4.95 15.40
CA LYS A 55 -6.01 -4.31 16.70
C LYS A 55 -4.70 -4.16 17.45
N GLU A 56 -3.80 -5.15 17.37
CA GLU A 56 -2.48 -5.08 17.99
C GLU A 56 -1.64 -3.99 17.33
N LEU A 57 -1.66 -3.90 15.98
CA LEU A 57 -0.94 -2.87 15.24
C LEU A 57 -1.48 -1.47 15.50
N SER A 58 -2.76 -1.34 15.77
CA SER A 58 -3.42 -0.04 15.96
C SER A 58 -3.40 0.46 17.41
N GLN A 59 -3.32 -0.44 18.39
CA GLN A 59 -3.40 -0.14 19.81
C GLN A 59 -2.43 0.95 20.31
N PRO A 60 -1.20 1.09 19.78
CA PRO A 60 -0.27 2.14 20.23
C PRO A 60 -0.65 3.56 19.84
N PHE A 61 -1.67 3.78 19.00
CA PHE A 61 -1.98 5.08 18.41
C PHE A 61 -3.28 5.68 18.94
N ASP A 62 -3.29 7.01 19.08
CA ASP A 62 -4.48 7.77 19.51
C ASP A 62 -5.44 7.97 18.33
N SER A 63 -4.93 7.97 17.10
CA SER A 63 -5.73 8.03 15.88
C SER A 63 -5.06 7.33 14.70
N ILE A 64 -5.88 6.82 13.79
CA ILE A 64 -5.42 6.05 12.63
C ILE A 64 -6.25 6.44 11.41
N SER A 65 -5.60 6.67 10.29
CA SER A 65 -6.28 6.77 9.00
C SER A 65 -6.10 5.47 8.20
N ILE A 66 -7.19 4.90 7.69
CA ILE A 66 -7.21 3.66 6.91
C ILE A 66 -7.78 3.95 5.53
N CYS A 67 -7.07 3.58 4.47
CA CYS A 67 -7.59 3.72 3.12
C CYS A 67 -8.39 2.48 2.72
N LEU A 68 -9.63 2.68 2.27
CA LEU A 68 -10.51 1.61 1.79
C LEU A 68 -10.35 1.34 0.28
N SER A 69 -9.83 2.33 -0.48
CA SER A 69 -9.75 2.30 -1.95
C SER A 69 -8.41 1.83 -2.50
N LYS A 70 -7.65 1.05 -1.74
CA LYS A 70 -6.39 0.40 -2.15
C LYS A 70 -6.59 -1.12 -2.18
N GLY A 71 -5.78 -1.90 -1.50
CA GLY A 71 -5.89 -3.36 -1.44
C GLY A 71 -7.26 -3.89 -1.03
N LEU A 72 -8.01 -3.14 -0.23
CA LEU A 72 -9.38 -3.49 0.14
C LEU A 72 -10.39 -3.35 -1.01
N GLY A 73 -10.06 -2.62 -2.09
CA GLY A 73 -10.85 -2.57 -3.33
C GLY A 73 -12.19 -1.83 -3.22
N SER A 74 -12.40 -0.99 -2.21
CA SER A 74 -13.56 -0.09 -2.18
C SER A 74 -13.40 1.00 -3.28
N PRO A 75 -14.47 1.46 -3.93
CA PRO A 75 -14.39 2.44 -5.02
C PRO A 75 -13.83 3.79 -4.56
N ALA A 76 -13.98 4.13 -3.30
CA ALA A 76 -13.48 5.37 -2.71
C ALA A 76 -13.42 5.28 -1.19
N GLY A 77 -12.72 6.22 -0.57
CA GLY A 77 -12.83 6.52 0.83
C GLY A 77 -11.63 6.13 1.68
N SER A 78 -11.58 6.84 2.80
CA SER A 78 -10.72 6.55 3.94
C SER A 78 -11.53 6.69 5.22
N VAL A 79 -11.14 5.94 6.23
CA VAL A 79 -11.75 5.99 7.55
C VAL A 79 -10.73 6.55 8.53
N LEU A 80 -11.14 7.55 9.31
CA LEU A 80 -10.38 7.99 10.48
C LEU A 80 -10.97 7.28 11.71
N VAL A 81 -10.10 6.64 12.46
CA VAL A 81 -10.42 5.93 13.72
C VAL A 81 -9.72 6.65 14.87
N GLY A 82 -10.37 6.73 16.01
CA GLY A 82 -9.90 7.38 17.23
C GLY A 82 -10.98 7.38 18.29
N ASP A 83 -10.73 8.07 19.40
CA ASP A 83 -11.74 8.23 20.44
C ASP A 83 -12.96 9.06 19.97
N TYR A 84 -14.02 9.05 20.78
CA TYR A 84 -15.27 9.72 20.43
C TYR A 84 -15.09 11.23 20.26
N GLU A 85 -14.31 11.88 21.12
CA GLU A 85 -14.12 13.33 21.11
C GLU A 85 -13.35 13.78 19.87
N LEU A 86 -12.28 13.08 19.53
CA LEU A 86 -11.51 13.30 18.30
C LEU A 86 -12.40 13.14 17.07
N ILE A 87 -13.19 12.06 17.00
CA ILE A 87 -14.05 11.81 15.85
C ILE A 87 -15.19 12.82 15.74
N ALA A 88 -15.75 13.28 16.86
CA ALA A 88 -16.75 14.34 16.86
C ALA A 88 -16.18 15.65 16.28
N GLN A 89 -14.97 16.04 16.67
CA GLN A 89 -14.26 17.20 16.13
C GLN A 89 -13.91 16.99 14.65
N ALA A 90 -13.39 15.82 14.28
CA ALA A 90 -13.02 15.50 12.91
C ALA A 90 -14.22 15.58 11.94
N ARG A 91 -15.42 15.16 12.36
CA ARG A 91 -16.65 15.31 11.57
C ARG A 91 -16.96 16.77 11.28
N ARG A 92 -16.77 17.67 12.25
CA ARG A 92 -16.95 19.11 12.07
C ARG A 92 -15.92 19.68 11.08
N TRP A 93 -14.64 19.34 11.25
CA TRP A 93 -13.58 19.72 10.34
C TRP A 93 -13.82 19.22 8.92
N ARG A 94 -14.21 17.96 8.77
CA ARG A 94 -14.57 17.38 7.47
C ARG A 94 -15.65 18.22 6.77
N LYS A 95 -16.68 18.64 7.49
CA LYS A 95 -17.74 19.48 6.92
C LYS A 95 -17.23 20.86 6.51
N MET A 96 -16.42 21.49 7.36
CA MET A 96 -15.85 22.82 7.11
C MET A 96 -14.93 22.83 5.89
N LEU A 97 -14.16 21.76 5.69
CA LEU A 97 -13.22 21.60 4.56
C LEU A 97 -13.87 21.08 3.26
N GLY A 98 -15.20 20.99 3.20
CA GLY A 98 -15.93 20.59 1.99
C GLY A 98 -16.14 19.07 1.86
N GLY A 99 -15.67 18.23 2.81
CA GLY A 99 -15.83 16.76 2.80
C GLY A 99 -17.16 16.23 3.33
N GLY A 100 -18.16 17.09 3.51
CA GLY A 100 -19.47 16.73 4.08
C GLY A 100 -20.44 16.20 3.02
N MET A 101 -20.14 15.08 2.40
CA MET A 101 -21.02 14.42 1.43
C MET A 101 -22.33 13.96 2.08
N ARG A 102 -23.47 14.26 1.43
CA ARG A 102 -24.77 13.66 1.76
C ARG A 102 -24.88 12.28 1.13
N GLN A 103 -25.76 11.44 1.67
CA GLN A 103 -25.98 10.06 1.20
C GLN A 103 -24.68 9.23 1.07
N ALA A 104 -23.73 9.46 1.97
CA ALA A 104 -22.47 8.74 2.02
C ALA A 104 -22.61 7.23 2.33
N GLY A 105 -23.83 6.79 2.67
CA GLY A 105 -24.16 5.38 2.92
C GLY A 105 -23.79 4.45 1.75
N ILE A 106 -23.87 4.92 0.51
CA ILE A 106 -23.45 4.13 -0.66
C ILE A 106 -21.95 3.80 -0.60
N LEU A 107 -21.09 4.75 -0.20
CA LEU A 107 -19.66 4.52 -0.03
C LEU A 107 -19.38 3.70 1.23
N ALA A 108 -20.14 3.92 2.31
CA ALA A 108 -20.02 3.14 3.54
C ALA A 108 -20.37 1.67 3.33
N ALA A 109 -21.41 1.37 2.55
CA ALA A 109 -21.80 0.01 2.20
C ALA A 109 -20.68 -0.71 1.42
N ALA A 110 -20.06 -0.03 0.44
CA ALA A 110 -18.90 -0.57 -0.27
C ALA A 110 -17.71 -0.81 0.67
N GLY A 111 -17.47 0.10 1.62
CA GLY A 111 -16.44 -0.04 2.64
C GLY A 111 -16.69 -1.21 3.59
N LEU A 112 -17.94 -1.42 4.04
CA LEU A 112 -18.32 -2.57 4.87
C LEU A 112 -18.10 -3.87 4.12
N TYR A 113 -18.58 -3.97 2.88
CA TYR A 113 -18.33 -5.12 2.02
C TYR A 113 -16.84 -5.44 1.89
N ALA A 114 -16.02 -4.40 1.66
CA ALA A 114 -14.58 -4.56 1.51
C ALA A 114 -13.92 -5.09 2.81
N LEU A 115 -14.35 -4.62 3.96
CA LEU A 115 -13.85 -5.09 5.26
C LEU A 115 -14.29 -6.53 5.57
N GLU A 116 -15.50 -6.92 5.18
CA GLU A 116 -16.03 -8.25 5.43
C GLU A 116 -15.46 -9.31 4.49
N HIS A 117 -15.20 -8.96 3.22
CA HIS A 117 -14.90 -9.94 2.18
C HIS A 117 -13.50 -9.82 1.57
N ASN A 118 -12.86 -8.65 1.62
CA ASN A 118 -11.64 -8.41 0.86
C ASN A 118 -10.35 -8.45 1.69
N VAL A 119 -10.44 -8.42 3.01
CA VAL A 119 -9.25 -8.47 3.88
C VAL A 119 -8.44 -9.73 3.62
N LEU A 120 -9.11 -10.89 3.53
CA LEU A 120 -8.45 -12.18 3.29
C LEU A 120 -7.77 -12.30 1.93
N THR A 121 -8.16 -11.47 0.95
CA THR A 121 -7.55 -11.49 -0.39
C THR A 121 -6.20 -10.77 -0.47
N ILE A 122 -5.80 -10.05 0.58
CA ILE A 122 -4.52 -9.35 0.64
C ILE A 122 -3.33 -10.32 0.59
N ALA A 123 -3.47 -11.51 1.18
CA ALA A 123 -2.47 -12.58 1.07
C ALA A 123 -2.17 -12.97 -0.38
N ASP A 124 -3.20 -13.05 -1.23
CA ASP A 124 -3.06 -13.33 -2.67
C ASP A 124 -2.27 -12.23 -3.39
N ASP A 125 -2.52 -10.97 -3.05
CA ASP A 125 -1.78 -9.85 -3.62
C ASP A 125 -0.28 -9.92 -3.25
N HIS A 126 0.03 -10.30 -2.01
CA HIS A 126 1.41 -10.51 -1.55
C HIS A 126 2.06 -11.70 -2.29
N ALA A 127 1.36 -12.81 -2.43
CA ALA A 127 1.87 -13.98 -3.14
C ALA A 127 2.18 -13.65 -4.62
N LYS A 128 1.26 -12.95 -5.30
CA LYS A 128 1.46 -12.48 -6.67
C LYS A 128 2.63 -11.49 -6.80
N ALA A 129 2.78 -10.57 -5.86
CA ALA A 129 3.90 -9.62 -5.86
C ALA A 129 5.24 -10.34 -5.66
N ASN A 130 5.30 -11.30 -4.75
CA ASN A 130 6.49 -12.14 -4.55
C ASN A 130 6.83 -12.94 -5.82
N HIS A 131 5.84 -13.56 -6.46
CA HIS A 131 6.03 -14.29 -7.71
C HIS A 131 6.54 -13.37 -8.83
N LEU A 132 5.96 -12.17 -8.97
CA LEU A 132 6.44 -11.16 -9.91
C LEU A 132 7.89 -10.77 -9.62
N GLY A 133 8.19 -10.40 -8.38
CA GLY A 133 9.54 -9.99 -7.97
C GLY A 133 10.57 -11.05 -8.27
N ALA A 134 10.36 -12.30 -7.84
CA ALA A 134 11.25 -13.42 -8.11
C ALA A 134 11.44 -13.70 -9.61
N SER A 135 10.38 -13.56 -10.40
CA SER A 135 10.42 -13.75 -11.85
C SER A 135 11.22 -12.66 -12.56
N LEU A 136 11.18 -11.43 -12.06
CA LEU A 136 11.91 -10.30 -12.65
C LEU A 136 13.37 -10.28 -12.23
N GLU A 137 13.68 -10.56 -10.97
CA GLU A 137 15.06 -10.55 -10.45
C GLU A 137 15.97 -11.56 -11.16
N GLY A 138 15.42 -12.64 -11.69
CA GLY A 138 16.16 -13.60 -12.51
C GLY A 138 16.43 -13.15 -13.96
N LEU A 139 15.89 -12.00 -14.39
CA LEU A 139 16.04 -11.54 -15.78
C LEU A 139 17.24 -10.61 -15.94
N PRO A 140 18.07 -10.79 -16.98
CA PRO A 140 19.15 -9.86 -17.28
C PRO A 140 18.65 -8.42 -17.45
N GLY A 141 19.31 -7.50 -16.76
CA GLY A 141 18.95 -6.09 -16.75
C GLY A 141 17.77 -5.73 -15.84
N PHE A 142 17.26 -6.67 -15.05
CA PHE A 142 16.26 -6.42 -14.05
C PHE A 142 16.76 -6.84 -12.66
N GLU A 143 16.90 -5.86 -11.80
CA GLU A 143 17.21 -6.03 -10.39
C GLU A 143 16.10 -5.37 -9.58
N LEU A 144 15.83 -5.90 -8.39
CA LEU A 144 14.93 -5.26 -7.45
C LEU A 144 15.71 -4.21 -6.63
N ALA A 145 15.10 -3.05 -6.43
CA ALA A 145 15.66 -1.99 -5.57
C ALA A 145 15.64 -2.38 -4.08
N LYS A 146 14.73 -3.28 -3.71
CA LYS A 146 14.55 -3.83 -2.36
C LYS A 146 13.74 -5.12 -2.42
N PRO A 147 13.83 -5.98 -1.39
CA PRO A 147 13.00 -7.19 -1.30
C PRO A 147 11.50 -6.88 -1.37
N VAL A 148 10.74 -7.79 -1.96
CA VAL A 148 9.27 -7.71 -1.96
C VAL A 148 8.78 -8.11 -0.57
N ASP A 149 8.11 -7.18 0.09
CA ASP A 149 7.62 -7.40 1.45
C ASP A 149 6.10 -7.55 1.50
N THR A 150 5.38 -6.73 0.73
CA THR A 150 3.93 -6.79 0.60
C THR A 150 3.51 -6.88 -0.88
N ASN A 151 2.59 -6.04 -1.31
CA ASN A 151 2.05 -6.05 -2.66
C ASN A 151 2.79 -5.13 -3.65
N MET A 152 4.02 -4.72 -3.35
CA MET A 152 4.78 -3.80 -4.19
C MET A 152 6.13 -4.38 -4.60
N VAL A 153 6.44 -4.28 -5.87
CA VAL A 153 7.74 -4.61 -6.47
C VAL A 153 8.39 -3.30 -6.93
N PHE A 154 9.62 -3.06 -6.50
CA PHE A 154 10.40 -1.89 -6.91
C PHE A 154 11.58 -2.33 -7.78
N LEU A 155 11.57 -1.90 -9.03
CA LEU A 155 12.67 -2.13 -9.94
C LEU A 155 13.80 -1.14 -9.66
N LYS A 156 15.05 -1.63 -9.70
CA LYS A 156 16.24 -0.77 -9.66
C LYS A 156 16.50 -0.22 -11.06
N ARG A 157 15.63 0.69 -11.49
CA ARG A 157 15.69 1.35 -12.79
C ARG A 157 15.44 2.84 -12.64
N SER A 158 16.19 3.62 -13.43
CA SER A 158 16.00 5.07 -13.52
C SER A 158 14.70 5.44 -14.24
N ALA A 159 14.33 6.71 -14.20
CA ALA A 159 13.17 7.21 -14.93
C ALA A 159 13.33 7.06 -16.45
N GLU A 160 14.54 7.26 -16.95
CA GLU A 160 14.91 7.09 -18.37
C GLU A 160 14.74 5.65 -18.81
N GLU A 161 15.25 4.69 -18.04
CA GLU A 161 15.12 3.25 -18.33
C GLU A 161 13.65 2.78 -18.27
N ILE A 162 12.84 3.38 -17.41
CA ILE A 162 11.39 3.12 -17.41
C ILE A 162 10.73 3.73 -18.65
N ALA A 163 11.16 4.92 -19.09
CA ALA A 163 10.66 5.55 -20.31
C ALA A 163 10.96 4.73 -21.58
N GLU A 164 12.06 3.97 -21.61
CA GLU A 164 12.38 3.02 -22.67
C GLU A 164 11.52 1.75 -22.61
N LEU A 165 11.27 1.24 -21.41
CA LEU A 165 10.49 0.03 -21.17
C LEU A 165 8.99 0.24 -21.44
N ALA A 166 8.46 1.40 -21.04
CA ALA A 166 7.02 1.68 -21.02
C ALA A 166 6.32 1.54 -22.39
N PRO A 167 6.87 2.05 -23.52
CA PRO A 167 6.26 1.88 -24.84
C PRO A 167 6.14 0.40 -25.25
N PHE A 168 7.18 -0.38 -25.00
CA PHE A 168 7.16 -1.81 -25.31
C PHE A 168 6.09 -2.58 -24.51
N LEU A 169 5.93 -2.26 -23.24
CA LEU A 169 4.90 -2.87 -22.41
C LEU A 169 3.49 -2.40 -22.82
N LEU A 170 3.36 -1.13 -23.22
CA LEU A 170 2.09 -0.55 -23.65
C LEU A 170 1.57 -1.24 -24.92
N GLU A 171 2.43 -1.59 -25.90
CA GLU A 171 2.07 -2.39 -27.08
C GLU A 171 1.44 -3.75 -26.70
N LYS A 172 1.72 -4.25 -25.49
CA LYS A 172 1.16 -5.50 -24.95
C LYS A 172 -0.03 -5.29 -24.02
N GLY A 173 -0.52 -4.04 -23.96
CA GLY A 173 -1.63 -3.65 -23.08
C GLY A 173 -1.23 -3.50 -21.61
N ILE A 174 0.07 -3.37 -21.31
CA ILE A 174 0.60 -3.21 -19.94
C ILE A 174 1.09 -1.79 -19.76
N LYS A 175 0.46 -1.03 -18.85
CA LYS A 175 0.82 0.36 -18.56
C LYS A 175 1.73 0.42 -17.33
N VAL A 176 2.96 0.88 -17.53
CA VAL A 176 3.93 1.15 -16.47
C VAL A 176 4.40 2.60 -16.62
N SER A 177 4.44 3.35 -15.52
CA SER A 177 4.84 4.78 -15.52
C SER A 177 5.96 5.09 -14.53
N THR A 178 6.29 4.17 -13.65
CA THR A 178 7.34 4.32 -12.63
C THR A 178 8.03 2.98 -12.39
N ASN A 179 9.14 3.01 -11.65
CA ASN A 179 9.83 1.79 -11.21
C ASN A 179 9.06 1.02 -10.13
N ARG A 180 7.94 1.53 -9.62
CA ARG A 180 7.08 0.88 -8.64
C ARG A 180 5.93 0.17 -9.33
N LEU A 181 5.91 -1.15 -9.22
CA LEU A 181 4.80 -1.99 -9.66
C LEU A 181 3.95 -2.36 -8.44
N VAL A 182 2.64 -2.18 -8.54
CA VAL A 182 1.71 -2.48 -7.45
C VAL A 182 0.76 -3.58 -7.91
N VAL A 183 0.76 -4.69 -7.20
CA VAL A 183 -0.17 -5.80 -7.42
C VAL A 183 -1.41 -5.58 -6.54
N HIS A 184 -2.57 -5.82 -7.09
CA HIS A 184 -3.85 -5.71 -6.38
C HIS A 184 -4.86 -6.70 -6.97
N ARG A 185 -5.97 -6.89 -6.27
CA ARG A 185 -7.00 -7.89 -6.56
C ARG A 185 -7.52 -7.93 -8.03
N ASP A 186 -7.48 -6.80 -8.75
CA ASP A 186 -7.91 -6.74 -10.14
C ASP A 186 -6.87 -7.31 -11.12
N ILE A 187 -5.68 -7.66 -10.63
CA ILE A 187 -4.65 -8.36 -11.41
C ILE A 187 -4.85 -9.86 -11.21
N SER A 188 -5.38 -10.51 -12.25
CA SER A 188 -5.52 -11.97 -12.25
C SER A 188 -4.16 -12.66 -12.35
N THR A 189 -4.09 -13.94 -11.99
CA THR A 189 -2.87 -14.75 -12.20
C THR A 189 -2.48 -14.79 -13.68
N ALA A 190 -3.47 -14.88 -14.58
CA ALA A 190 -3.22 -14.87 -16.03
C ALA A 190 -2.63 -13.52 -16.49
N ASP A 191 -3.12 -12.40 -15.97
CA ASP A 191 -2.55 -11.08 -16.27
C ASP A 191 -1.13 -10.95 -15.73
N LEU A 192 -0.87 -11.45 -14.52
CA LEU A 192 0.48 -11.46 -13.94
C LEU A 192 1.47 -12.23 -14.83
N GLU A 193 1.08 -13.42 -15.31
CA GLU A 193 1.92 -14.21 -16.23
C GLU A 193 2.16 -13.47 -17.55
N ARG A 194 1.17 -12.79 -18.09
CA ARG A 194 1.34 -11.92 -19.28
C ARG A 194 2.35 -10.81 -19.03
N VAL A 195 2.30 -10.19 -17.86
CA VAL A 195 3.28 -9.18 -17.44
C VAL A 195 4.67 -9.79 -17.39
N ILE A 196 4.86 -10.92 -16.70
CA ILE A 196 6.15 -11.61 -16.59
C ILE A 196 6.70 -11.96 -17.98
N GLN A 197 5.87 -12.49 -18.87
CA GLN A 197 6.30 -12.82 -20.24
C GLN A 197 6.71 -11.58 -21.05
N ALA A 198 6.02 -10.46 -20.88
CA ALA A 198 6.40 -9.21 -21.53
C ALA A 198 7.78 -8.72 -21.07
N PHE A 199 8.06 -8.76 -19.77
CA PHE A 199 9.37 -8.42 -19.23
C PHE A 199 10.49 -9.37 -19.75
N LYS A 200 10.22 -10.68 -19.81
CA LYS A 200 11.14 -11.67 -20.41
C LYS A 200 11.48 -11.33 -21.86
N GLN A 201 10.47 -10.97 -22.65
CA GLN A 201 10.65 -10.58 -24.05
C GLN A 201 11.47 -9.30 -24.20
N PHE A 202 11.26 -8.30 -23.36
CA PHE A 202 12.05 -7.08 -23.35
C PHE A 202 13.52 -7.38 -23.00
N SER A 203 13.77 -8.13 -21.94
CA SER A 203 15.12 -8.54 -21.53
C SER A 203 15.87 -9.29 -22.64
N ALA A 204 15.18 -10.17 -23.39
CA ALA A 204 15.78 -10.91 -24.50
C ALA A 204 16.13 -10.03 -25.71
N ARG A 205 15.42 -8.91 -25.93
CA ARG A 205 15.74 -7.93 -27.00
C ARG A 205 17.02 -7.15 -26.67
N SER A 206 17.17 -6.70 -25.45
CA SER A 206 18.34 -5.95 -25.00
C SER A 206 19.65 -6.76 -25.12
N LYS A 207 19.58 -8.09 -25.01
CA LYS A 207 20.74 -8.98 -25.24
C LYS A 207 21.17 -9.10 -26.72
N LYS A 208 20.27 -8.82 -27.67
CA LYS A 208 20.60 -8.93 -29.11
C LYS A 208 21.14 -7.62 -29.68
N ALA A 209 21.00 -6.52 -28.93
CA ALA A 209 21.45 -5.19 -29.36
C ALA A 209 22.85 -4.81 -28.84
N ASN A 210 23.42 -5.62 -27.93
CA ASN A 210 24.81 -5.58 -27.46
C ASN A 210 25.60 -6.77 -28.01
#